data_e3c88a33cbe3d6984890c1822c5ba322
#
_entry.id   e3c88a33cbe3d6984890c1822c5ba322
#
_cell.length_a   1.000
_cell.length_b   1.000
_cell.length_c   1.000
_cell.angle_alpha   90.00
_cell.angle_beta   90.00
_cell.angle_gamma   90.00
#
_symmetry.space_group_name_H-M   'P 1'
#
loop_
_entity.id
_entity.type
_entity.pdbx_description
1 polymer ?
#
loop_
_entity_poly.entity_id
_entity_poly.type
_entity_poly.pdbx_seq_one_letter_code
_entity_poly.pdbx_strand_id
1 'polypeptide(L)'
;MINRIVSFFILCLALCIPLCVAYFHSGELMMRFVFFWPFFMSIMWIVGGVYFWVYRERHWPWGENAPAPQLKDNPSISIIIPCFNEEKNVEETIHAALAQRYENIEVIAVNDGSTDKTRAILDRMAAQIPHLRVIHLAQNQGKAIALKTGAAAAKSEYLVCIDGDALLDRDAAAYIVEPMLYNPRVGAVTGNPRIRTRSTLVGKIQVGEYSSIIGLIKRTQRIYGNVFTVSGVIAAFRRSALAEVGYWSDDMITEDIDISWKLQLNQWTIFYEPRALCWILMPETLKGLWKQRLRWAQGGAEVFLKNMTRLWRKENFRMWPLFFEYCLTTIWAFTCLVGFIIYAVQLAGVPLNIELTHIAATHTAGILLCTLCLLQFIVSLMIENRYEHNLTSSLFWIIWFPVIFWMLSLATTLVSFTRVMLMPKKQRARWVSPDRGILRG
;
A
#
# COMPACT_ATOMS: atom_id res chain seq x y z
N MET A 1 -1.56 14.91 -20.15
CA MET A 1 -1.43 15.80 -18.96
C MET A 1 -2.79 16.43 -18.68
N ILE A 2 -3.43 16.16 -17.56
CA ILE A 2 -4.70 16.81 -17.22
C ILE A 2 -4.41 18.29 -16.95
N ASN A 3 -5.19 19.17 -17.59
CA ASN A 3 -5.04 20.60 -17.45
C ASN A 3 -5.33 21.03 -15.99
N ARG A 4 -4.64 22.02 -15.47
CA ARG A 4 -4.87 22.59 -14.11
C ARG A 4 -6.32 23.00 -13.89
N ILE A 5 -6.99 23.47 -14.95
CA ILE A 5 -8.41 23.82 -14.92
C ILE A 5 -9.25 22.59 -14.53
N VAL A 6 -8.95 21.41 -15.12
CA VAL A 6 -9.65 20.16 -14.81
C VAL A 6 -9.37 19.72 -13.37
N SER A 7 -8.12 19.82 -12.90
CA SER A 7 -7.79 19.48 -11.51
C SER A 7 -8.50 20.38 -10.51
N PHE A 8 -8.53 21.69 -10.77
CA PHE A 8 -9.27 22.65 -9.95
C PHE A 8 -10.78 22.36 -9.96
N PHE A 9 -11.34 22.03 -11.13
CA PHE A 9 -12.75 21.65 -11.27
C PHE A 9 -13.09 20.38 -10.47
N ILE A 10 -12.21 19.38 -10.47
CA ILE A 10 -12.37 18.16 -9.66
C ILE A 10 -12.38 18.50 -8.16
N LEU A 11 -11.51 19.40 -7.70
CA LEU A 11 -11.51 19.85 -6.32
C LEU A 11 -12.83 20.60 -5.98
N CYS A 12 -13.28 21.47 -6.87
CA CYS A 12 -14.56 22.15 -6.69
C CYS A 12 -15.71 21.15 -6.61
N LEU A 13 -15.74 20.12 -7.46
CA LEU A 13 -16.76 19.06 -7.37
C LEU A 13 -16.71 18.31 -6.04
N ALA A 14 -15.52 17.98 -5.54
CA ALA A 14 -15.36 17.29 -4.26
C ALA A 14 -15.91 18.13 -3.07
N LEU A 15 -15.82 19.45 -3.14
CA LEU A 15 -16.40 20.39 -2.16
C LEU A 15 -17.88 20.67 -2.39
N CYS A 16 -18.30 20.90 -3.66
CA CYS A 16 -19.65 21.29 -3.99
C CYS A 16 -20.65 20.15 -3.80
N ILE A 17 -20.28 18.90 -4.06
CA ILE A 17 -21.19 17.75 -3.87
C ILE A 17 -21.70 17.67 -2.43
N PRO A 18 -20.85 17.64 -1.39
CA PRO A 18 -21.32 17.65 0.00
C PRO A 18 -22.14 18.89 0.37
N LEU A 19 -21.74 20.06 -0.09
CA LEU A 19 -22.49 21.32 0.15
C LEU A 19 -23.88 21.29 -0.49
N CYS A 20 -23.99 20.80 -1.72
CA CYS A 20 -25.27 20.65 -2.39
C CYS A 20 -26.17 19.63 -1.68
N VAL A 21 -25.60 18.51 -1.23
CA VAL A 21 -26.35 17.51 -0.45
C VAL A 21 -26.86 18.13 0.85
N ALA A 22 -26.02 18.87 1.58
CA ALA A 22 -26.40 19.52 2.82
C ALA A 22 -27.50 20.56 2.62
N TYR A 23 -27.43 21.34 1.54
CA TYR A 23 -28.38 22.43 1.25
C TYR A 23 -29.71 21.94 0.67
N PHE A 24 -29.68 21.02 -0.33
CA PHE A 24 -30.89 20.64 -1.08
C PHE A 24 -31.61 19.43 -0.50
N HIS A 25 -30.92 18.53 0.20
CA HIS A 25 -31.51 17.26 0.66
C HIS A 25 -31.68 17.15 2.18
N SER A 26 -30.72 17.45 2.96
CA SER A 26 -30.72 17.65 4.42
C SER A 26 -29.35 17.28 5.01
N GLY A 27 -29.03 17.85 6.16
CA GLY A 27 -27.85 17.42 6.95
C GLY A 27 -27.94 15.95 7.36
N GLU A 28 -29.14 15.37 7.47
CA GLU A 28 -29.34 13.96 7.79
C GLU A 28 -28.76 13.02 6.72
N LEU A 29 -29.02 13.26 5.42
CA LEU A 29 -28.47 12.44 4.35
C LEU A 29 -26.94 12.50 4.33
N MET A 30 -26.39 13.69 4.56
CA MET A 30 -24.95 13.88 4.68
C MET A 30 -24.36 13.06 5.84
N MET A 31 -25.00 13.12 7.01
CA MET A 31 -24.55 12.36 8.19
C MET A 31 -24.70 10.86 8.00
N ARG A 32 -25.78 10.40 7.36
CA ARG A 32 -25.93 8.99 6.98
C ARG A 32 -24.75 8.53 6.12
N PHE A 33 -24.35 9.29 5.11
CA PHE A 33 -23.20 8.92 4.26
C PHE A 33 -21.89 8.87 5.07
N VAL A 34 -21.66 9.82 5.99
CA VAL A 34 -20.49 9.83 6.86
C VAL A 34 -20.35 8.55 7.67
N PHE A 35 -21.46 7.98 8.17
CA PHE A 35 -21.44 6.75 8.95
C PHE A 35 -21.51 5.49 8.08
N PHE A 36 -22.36 5.46 7.07
CA PHE A 36 -22.58 4.25 6.28
C PHE A 36 -21.42 3.91 5.34
N TRP A 37 -20.64 4.87 4.89
CA TRP A 37 -19.52 4.58 4.00
C TRP A 37 -18.43 3.73 4.69
N PRO A 38 -17.85 4.12 5.84
CA PRO A 38 -16.90 3.26 6.55
C PRO A 38 -17.52 1.93 7.02
N PHE A 39 -18.80 1.96 7.41
CA PHE A 39 -19.55 0.78 7.82
C PHE A 39 -19.64 -0.24 6.67
N PHE A 40 -20.07 0.19 5.50
CA PHE A 40 -20.14 -0.64 4.30
C PHE A 40 -18.78 -1.19 3.90
N MET A 41 -17.74 -0.36 3.89
CA MET A 41 -16.39 -0.78 3.54
C MET A 41 -15.84 -1.81 4.51
N SER A 42 -16.05 -1.63 5.82
CA SER A 42 -15.61 -2.60 6.82
C SER A 42 -16.28 -3.97 6.64
N ILE A 43 -17.60 -3.99 6.35
CA ILE A 43 -18.31 -5.24 6.04
C ILE A 43 -17.72 -5.91 4.79
N MET A 44 -17.54 -5.15 3.71
CA MET A 44 -16.99 -5.66 2.44
C MET A 44 -15.61 -6.27 2.65
N TRP A 45 -14.75 -5.63 3.43
CA TRP A 45 -13.41 -6.13 3.70
C TRP A 45 -13.42 -7.36 4.62
N ILE A 46 -14.28 -7.40 5.64
CA ILE A 46 -14.43 -8.59 6.50
C ILE A 46 -14.94 -9.76 5.66
N VAL A 47 -16.06 -9.58 4.96
CA VAL A 47 -16.69 -10.66 4.17
C VAL A 47 -15.74 -11.17 3.10
N GLY A 48 -15.12 -10.26 2.33
CA GLY A 48 -14.18 -10.63 1.28
C GLY A 48 -12.93 -11.32 1.83
N GLY A 49 -12.33 -10.78 2.90
CA GLY A 49 -11.15 -11.37 3.52
C GLY A 49 -11.42 -12.77 4.10
N VAL A 50 -12.55 -12.94 4.81
CA VAL A 50 -12.97 -14.25 5.35
C VAL A 50 -13.28 -15.23 4.23
N TYR A 51 -13.99 -14.79 3.19
CA TYR A 51 -14.27 -15.63 2.00
C TYR A 51 -12.97 -16.14 1.36
N PHE A 52 -12.01 -15.24 1.11
CA PHE A 52 -10.72 -15.61 0.52
C PHE A 52 -9.98 -16.62 1.41
N TRP A 53 -9.95 -16.38 2.73
CA TRP A 53 -9.30 -17.26 3.68
C TRP A 53 -9.97 -18.64 3.72
N VAL A 54 -11.31 -18.71 3.86
CA VAL A 54 -12.06 -19.98 3.99
C VAL A 54 -11.96 -20.84 2.72
N TYR A 55 -12.14 -20.23 1.55
CA TYR A 55 -12.26 -21.00 0.31
C TYR A 55 -10.93 -21.22 -0.43
N ARG A 56 -9.87 -20.51 -0.06
CA ARG A 56 -8.57 -20.61 -0.73
C ARG A 56 -7.43 -20.81 0.25
N GLU A 57 -7.13 -19.80 1.04
CA GLU A 57 -5.88 -19.64 1.77
C GLU A 57 -5.67 -20.69 2.87
N ARG A 58 -6.70 -21.06 3.63
CA ARG A 58 -6.58 -22.04 4.73
C ARG A 58 -6.09 -23.40 4.26
N HIS A 59 -6.27 -23.72 2.99
CA HIS A 59 -5.88 -25.02 2.41
C HIS A 59 -4.44 -25.01 1.86
N TRP A 60 -3.80 -23.85 1.80
CA TRP A 60 -2.42 -23.77 1.31
C TRP A 60 -1.45 -24.29 2.37
N PRO A 61 -0.39 -25.02 1.98
CA PRO A 61 0.62 -25.47 2.92
C PRO A 61 1.34 -24.27 3.54
N TRP A 62 1.46 -24.27 4.86
CA TRP A 62 2.17 -23.25 5.62
C TRP A 62 2.57 -23.78 6.99
N GLY A 63 3.75 -23.40 7.50
CA GLY A 63 4.28 -23.73 8.82
C GLY A 63 5.75 -24.15 8.74
N GLU A 64 6.37 -24.34 9.88
CA GLU A 64 7.80 -24.69 9.98
C GLU A 64 8.14 -25.99 9.27
N ASN A 65 7.24 -26.95 9.28
CA ASN A 65 7.39 -28.26 8.62
C ASN A 65 6.85 -28.29 7.18
N ALA A 66 6.36 -27.15 6.64
CA ALA A 66 5.94 -27.11 5.27
C ALA A 66 7.15 -27.31 4.32
N PRO A 67 7.02 -28.16 3.29
CA PRO A 67 8.09 -28.30 2.29
C PRO A 67 8.34 -26.96 1.62
N ALA A 68 9.59 -26.71 1.25
CA ALA A 68 9.92 -25.55 0.42
C ALA A 68 9.12 -25.62 -0.89
N PRO A 69 8.55 -24.50 -1.38
CA PRO A 69 7.80 -24.50 -2.62
C PRO A 69 8.71 -24.92 -3.77
N GLN A 70 8.29 -25.97 -4.48
CA GLN A 70 8.98 -26.43 -5.68
C GLN A 70 8.31 -25.74 -6.89
N LEU A 71 9.03 -24.84 -7.52
CA LEU A 71 8.56 -24.16 -8.70
C LEU A 71 8.71 -25.05 -9.93
N LYS A 72 7.66 -25.15 -10.74
CA LYS A 72 7.68 -25.89 -11.99
C LYS A 72 8.78 -25.35 -12.90
N ASP A 73 9.57 -26.25 -13.51
CA ASP A 73 10.67 -25.95 -14.43
C ASP A 73 11.83 -25.17 -13.82
N ASN A 74 11.90 -25.04 -12.49
CA ASN A 74 12.95 -24.36 -11.73
C ASN A 74 13.41 -23.01 -12.35
N PRO A 75 12.49 -22.05 -12.58
CA PRO A 75 12.81 -20.81 -13.28
C PRO A 75 13.80 -19.96 -12.48
N SER A 76 14.64 -19.19 -13.16
CA SER A 76 15.51 -18.22 -12.48
C SER A 76 14.69 -17.03 -11.94
N ILE A 77 15.09 -16.54 -10.76
CA ILE A 77 14.50 -15.38 -10.10
C ILE A 77 15.58 -14.33 -9.89
N SER A 78 15.33 -13.09 -10.29
CA SER A 78 16.21 -11.96 -9.96
C SER A 78 15.60 -11.14 -8.82
N ILE A 79 16.31 -11.05 -7.69
CA ILE A 79 15.92 -10.20 -6.55
C ILE A 79 16.58 -8.84 -6.73
N ILE A 80 15.78 -7.78 -6.85
CA ILE A 80 16.24 -6.41 -7.09
C ILE A 80 16.07 -5.60 -5.81
N ILE A 81 17.19 -5.00 -5.35
CA ILE A 81 17.26 -4.24 -4.11
C ILE A 81 17.76 -2.83 -4.41
N PRO A 82 16.87 -1.84 -4.59
CA PRO A 82 17.28 -0.44 -4.68
C PRO A 82 17.75 0.04 -3.31
N CYS A 83 18.91 0.70 -3.26
CA CYS A 83 19.56 1.16 -2.03
C CYS A 83 19.87 2.65 -2.10
N PHE A 84 19.47 3.42 -1.09
CA PHE A 84 19.84 4.83 -0.94
C PHE A 84 20.02 5.17 0.53
N ASN A 85 21.28 5.36 0.97
CA ASN A 85 21.67 5.62 2.36
C ASN A 85 21.17 4.52 3.32
N GLU A 86 21.59 3.28 3.04
CA GLU A 86 21.20 2.07 3.76
C GLU A 86 22.37 1.42 4.53
N GLU A 87 23.39 2.18 4.91
CA GLU A 87 24.60 1.64 5.55
C GLU A 87 24.33 0.73 6.78
N LYS A 88 23.18 0.92 7.44
CA LYS A 88 22.79 0.17 8.65
C LYS A 88 22.04 -1.14 8.35
N ASN A 89 21.42 -1.24 7.19
CA ASN A 89 20.46 -2.32 6.91
C ASN A 89 20.85 -3.18 5.72
N VAL A 90 21.56 -2.61 4.73
CA VAL A 90 21.78 -3.24 3.43
C VAL A 90 22.47 -4.60 3.52
N GLU A 91 23.39 -4.80 4.46
CA GLU A 91 24.09 -6.07 4.65
C GLU A 91 23.12 -7.17 5.10
N GLU A 92 22.30 -6.89 6.11
CA GLU A 92 21.27 -7.83 6.60
C GLU A 92 20.24 -8.14 5.51
N THR A 93 19.81 -7.14 4.74
CA THR A 93 18.86 -7.30 3.61
C THR A 93 19.41 -8.22 2.53
N ILE A 94 20.67 -8.04 2.12
CA ILE A 94 21.31 -8.89 1.12
C ILE A 94 21.46 -10.32 1.63
N HIS A 95 21.89 -10.51 2.89
CA HIS A 95 21.98 -11.85 3.48
C HIS A 95 20.60 -12.54 3.53
N ALA A 96 19.53 -11.85 3.88
CA ALA A 96 18.18 -12.41 3.86
C ALA A 96 17.73 -12.79 2.44
N ALA A 97 18.09 -11.98 1.44
CA ALA A 97 17.80 -12.27 0.04
C ALA A 97 18.58 -13.49 -0.49
N LEU A 98 19.80 -13.70 -0.04
CA LEU A 98 20.64 -14.84 -0.41
C LEU A 98 20.29 -16.11 0.36
N ALA A 99 19.65 -15.99 1.53
CA ALA A 99 19.27 -17.12 2.38
C ALA A 99 17.94 -17.79 1.97
N GLN A 100 17.42 -17.50 0.77
CA GLN A 100 16.23 -18.17 0.25
C GLN A 100 16.48 -19.66 0.06
N ARG A 101 15.50 -20.52 0.38
CA ARG A 101 15.58 -21.97 0.12
C ARG A 101 15.43 -22.35 -1.36
N TYR A 102 15.28 -21.38 -2.22
CA TYR A 102 15.23 -21.52 -3.68
C TYR A 102 16.60 -21.20 -4.28
N GLU A 103 17.21 -22.16 -4.99
CA GLU A 103 18.63 -22.07 -5.39
C GLU A 103 18.86 -21.20 -6.64
N ASN A 104 17.91 -21.18 -7.58
CA ASN A 104 18.09 -20.49 -8.88
C ASN A 104 17.80 -18.98 -8.78
N ILE A 105 18.63 -18.27 -7.97
CA ILE A 105 18.48 -16.86 -7.64
C ILE A 105 19.74 -16.07 -8.02
N GLU A 106 19.54 -14.86 -8.57
CA GLU A 106 20.54 -13.79 -8.58
C GLU A 106 20.03 -12.62 -7.72
N VAL A 107 20.93 -11.92 -7.06
CA VAL A 107 20.64 -10.68 -6.30
C VAL A 107 21.30 -9.51 -6.99
N ILE A 108 20.53 -8.46 -7.28
CA ILE A 108 20.97 -7.23 -7.95
C ILE A 108 20.71 -6.07 -6.99
N ALA A 109 21.76 -5.54 -6.37
CA ALA A 109 21.70 -4.34 -5.56
C ALA A 109 21.99 -3.11 -6.43
N VAL A 110 21.10 -2.12 -6.40
CA VAL A 110 21.28 -0.87 -7.17
C VAL A 110 21.44 0.29 -6.20
N ASN A 111 22.65 0.79 -6.07
CA ASN A 111 22.95 1.95 -5.25
C ASN A 111 22.62 3.24 -6.00
N ASP A 112 21.60 3.95 -5.55
CA ASP A 112 21.08 5.19 -6.16
C ASP A 112 21.85 6.43 -5.66
N GLY A 113 23.20 6.43 -5.83
CA GLY A 113 24.02 7.56 -5.47
C GLY A 113 24.07 7.88 -3.99
N SER A 114 24.16 6.85 -3.12
CA SER A 114 24.27 7.02 -1.67
C SER A 114 25.48 7.86 -1.27
N THR A 115 25.31 8.64 -0.20
CA THR A 115 26.34 9.53 0.37
C THR A 115 26.96 9.00 1.67
N ASP A 116 26.41 7.89 2.19
CA ASP A 116 26.91 7.17 3.35
C ASP A 116 27.80 5.98 2.96
N LYS A 117 28.06 5.05 3.88
CA LYS A 117 28.92 3.87 3.63
C LYS A 117 28.26 2.77 2.81
N THR A 118 27.01 2.95 2.31
CA THR A 118 26.30 1.93 1.55
C THR A 118 27.12 1.40 0.37
N ARG A 119 27.76 2.30 -0.39
CA ARG A 119 28.61 1.91 -1.54
C ARG A 119 29.73 0.95 -1.11
N ALA A 120 30.49 1.33 -0.09
CA ALA A 120 31.63 0.54 0.38
C ALA A 120 31.22 -0.84 0.90
N ILE A 121 30.03 -0.92 1.56
CA ILE A 121 29.47 -2.19 2.03
C ILE A 121 29.10 -3.08 0.84
N LEU A 122 28.41 -2.53 -0.15
CA LEU A 122 27.99 -3.26 -1.36
C LEU A 122 29.19 -3.79 -2.15
N ASP A 123 30.24 -2.96 -2.35
CA ASP A 123 31.47 -3.36 -3.06
C ASP A 123 32.18 -4.50 -2.33
N ARG A 124 32.30 -4.41 -1.00
CA ARG A 124 32.87 -5.47 -0.15
C ARG A 124 32.10 -6.79 -0.28
N MET A 125 30.76 -6.73 -0.21
CA MET A 125 29.91 -7.91 -0.33
C MET A 125 30.00 -8.54 -1.73
N ALA A 126 29.97 -7.73 -2.78
CA ALA A 126 30.06 -8.21 -4.16
C ALA A 126 31.41 -8.92 -4.46
N ALA A 127 32.49 -8.49 -3.83
CA ALA A 127 33.79 -9.16 -3.95
C ALA A 127 33.81 -10.57 -3.32
N GLN A 128 32.92 -10.85 -2.38
CA GLN A 128 32.87 -12.11 -1.64
C GLN A 128 31.73 -13.05 -2.09
N ILE A 129 30.69 -12.52 -2.72
CA ILE A 129 29.45 -13.24 -3.01
C ILE A 129 29.21 -13.29 -4.53
N PRO A 130 29.45 -14.44 -5.19
CA PRO A 130 29.36 -14.57 -6.65
C PRO A 130 27.96 -14.29 -7.24
N HIS A 131 26.89 -14.55 -6.48
CA HIS A 131 25.50 -14.35 -6.91
C HIS A 131 24.97 -12.93 -6.64
N LEU A 132 25.79 -12.04 -6.08
CA LEU A 132 25.48 -10.64 -5.85
C LEU A 132 26.08 -9.77 -6.95
N ARG A 133 25.23 -9.04 -7.64
CA ARG A 133 25.63 -8.03 -8.62
C ARG A 133 25.29 -6.64 -8.09
N VAL A 134 26.25 -5.73 -8.17
CA VAL A 134 26.05 -4.36 -7.68
C VAL A 134 26.16 -3.38 -8.86
N ILE A 135 25.24 -2.42 -8.89
CA ILE A 135 25.19 -1.33 -9.87
C ILE A 135 25.17 -0.01 -9.10
N HIS A 136 26.07 0.91 -9.45
CA HIS A 136 26.12 2.24 -8.85
C HIS A 136 25.66 3.29 -9.83
N LEU A 137 24.62 4.05 -9.45
CA LEU A 137 24.23 5.27 -10.14
C LEU A 137 25.09 6.43 -9.65
N ALA A 138 25.42 7.37 -10.55
CA ALA A 138 26.30 8.49 -10.22
C ALA A 138 25.70 9.46 -9.19
N GLN A 139 24.36 9.57 -9.15
CA GLN A 139 23.61 10.45 -8.25
C GLN A 139 22.22 9.88 -7.98
N ASN A 140 21.57 10.35 -6.91
CA ASN A 140 20.18 9.98 -6.59
C ASN A 140 19.22 10.37 -7.72
N GLN A 141 18.66 9.37 -8.40
CA GLN A 141 17.68 9.51 -9.47
C GLN A 141 16.26 9.07 -9.05
N GLY A 142 16.14 8.51 -7.85
CA GLY A 142 14.90 8.02 -7.28
C GLY A 142 14.69 6.51 -7.45
N LYS A 143 13.89 5.93 -6.54
CA LYS A 143 13.64 4.48 -6.46
C LYS A 143 13.17 3.87 -7.78
N ALA A 144 12.29 4.56 -8.52
CA ALA A 144 11.79 4.09 -9.80
C ALA A 144 12.92 3.85 -10.84
N ILE A 145 13.90 4.73 -10.88
CA ILE A 145 15.07 4.58 -11.79
C ILE A 145 15.96 3.45 -11.31
N ALA A 146 16.21 3.33 -10.00
CA ALA A 146 17.00 2.24 -9.44
C ALA A 146 16.35 0.87 -9.75
N LEU A 147 15.03 0.73 -9.55
CA LEU A 147 14.27 -0.47 -9.91
C LEU A 147 14.34 -0.77 -11.41
N LYS A 148 14.17 0.24 -12.27
CA LYS A 148 14.27 0.10 -13.73
C LYS A 148 15.68 -0.36 -14.16
N THR A 149 16.71 0.19 -13.54
CA THR A 149 18.12 -0.21 -13.78
C THR A 149 18.35 -1.66 -13.40
N GLY A 150 17.88 -2.08 -12.22
CA GLY A 150 17.94 -3.47 -11.78
C GLY A 150 17.19 -4.42 -12.71
N ALA A 151 15.97 -4.05 -13.12
CA ALA A 151 15.16 -4.83 -14.04
C ALA A 151 15.80 -4.97 -15.45
N ALA A 152 16.46 -3.92 -15.94
CA ALA A 152 17.19 -3.97 -17.20
C ALA A 152 18.44 -4.87 -17.12
N ALA A 153 19.09 -4.93 -15.97
CA ALA A 153 20.26 -5.78 -15.73
C ALA A 153 19.89 -7.24 -15.41
N ALA A 154 18.66 -7.51 -15.02
CA ALA A 154 18.18 -8.84 -14.63
C ALA A 154 18.17 -9.80 -15.83
N LYS A 155 18.53 -11.05 -15.58
CA LYS A 155 18.50 -12.13 -16.59
C LYS A 155 17.18 -12.88 -16.57
N SER A 156 16.50 -12.91 -15.43
CA SER A 156 15.28 -13.69 -15.21
C SER A 156 14.03 -13.03 -15.75
N GLU A 157 13.02 -13.82 -16.06
CA GLU A 157 11.66 -13.34 -16.38
C GLU A 157 10.90 -12.89 -15.12
N TYR A 158 11.25 -13.48 -13.97
CA TYR A 158 10.60 -13.20 -12.69
C TYR A 158 11.48 -12.33 -11.82
N LEU A 159 11.00 -11.12 -11.54
CA LEU A 159 11.73 -10.11 -10.78
C LEU A 159 11.05 -9.93 -9.42
N VAL A 160 11.77 -10.15 -8.34
CA VAL A 160 11.31 -9.86 -6.97
C VAL A 160 11.95 -8.57 -6.51
N CYS A 161 11.17 -7.54 -6.27
CA CYS A 161 11.63 -6.23 -5.82
C CYS A 161 11.34 -6.06 -4.33
N ILE A 162 12.37 -5.71 -3.56
CA ILE A 162 12.29 -5.43 -2.11
C ILE A 162 12.99 -4.13 -1.78
N ASP A 163 12.64 -3.49 -0.65
CA ASP A 163 13.36 -2.31 -0.17
C ASP A 163 14.71 -2.67 0.45
N GLY A 164 15.64 -1.72 0.49
CA GLY A 164 17.01 -1.90 1.00
C GLY A 164 17.11 -2.10 2.53
N ASP A 165 16.00 -2.06 3.26
CA ASP A 165 15.84 -2.32 4.69
C ASP A 165 14.85 -3.44 5.00
N ALA A 166 14.44 -4.19 3.97
CA ALA A 166 13.45 -5.25 4.05
C ALA A 166 14.13 -6.63 4.13
N LEU A 167 13.64 -7.51 5.00
CA LEU A 167 14.14 -8.86 5.14
C LEU A 167 13.14 -9.86 4.58
N LEU A 168 13.52 -10.56 3.53
CA LEU A 168 12.74 -11.66 2.99
C LEU A 168 12.71 -12.86 3.94
N ASP A 169 11.52 -13.43 4.14
CA ASP A 169 11.42 -14.77 4.73
C ASP A 169 12.03 -15.82 3.79
N ARG A 170 12.53 -16.91 4.34
CA ARG A 170 13.32 -17.94 3.64
C ARG A 170 12.70 -18.56 2.40
N ASP A 171 11.36 -18.48 2.23
CA ASP A 171 10.64 -19.04 1.08
C ASP A 171 9.88 -17.98 0.27
N ALA A 172 10.00 -16.72 0.67
CA ALA A 172 9.19 -15.64 0.12
C ALA A 172 9.36 -15.47 -1.39
N ALA A 173 10.59 -15.64 -1.91
CA ALA A 173 10.88 -15.50 -3.33
C ALA A 173 10.16 -16.58 -4.17
N ALA A 174 10.11 -17.81 -3.68
CA ALA A 174 9.40 -18.88 -4.38
C ALA A 174 7.88 -18.71 -4.29
N TYR A 175 7.34 -18.43 -3.09
CA TYR A 175 5.90 -18.21 -2.93
C TYR A 175 5.37 -17.05 -3.78
N ILE A 176 6.12 -15.94 -3.87
CA ILE A 176 5.63 -14.77 -4.60
C ILE A 176 5.66 -14.97 -6.12
N VAL A 177 6.53 -15.85 -6.63
CA VAL A 177 6.63 -16.16 -8.06
C VAL A 177 5.67 -17.27 -8.48
N GLU A 178 5.35 -18.22 -7.58
CA GLU A 178 4.49 -19.37 -7.86
C GLU A 178 3.21 -19.03 -8.64
N PRO A 179 2.40 -17.99 -8.28
CA PRO A 179 1.18 -17.67 -9.00
C PRO A 179 1.38 -17.27 -10.46
N MET A 180 2.55 -16.74 -10.81
CA MET A 180 2.87 -16.35 -12.19
C MET A 180 3.10 -17.56 -13.10
N LEU A 181 3.56 -18.66 -12.54
CA LEU A 181 3.84 -19.88 -13.30
C LEU A 181 2.55 -20.56 -13.78
N TYR A 182 1.52 -20.52 -12.93
CA TYR A 182 0.22 -21.13 -13.23
C TYR A 182 -0.72 -20.24 -14.03
N ASN A 183 -0.46 -18.94 -14.07
CA ASN A 183 -1.32 -17.99 -14.79
C ASN A 183 -0.49 -16.99 -15.59
N PRO A 184 -0.42 -17.13 -16.92
CA PRO A 184 0.37 -16.25 -17.78
C PRO A 184 -0.12 -14.80 -17.81
N ARG A 185 -1.36 -14.52 -17.39
CA ARG A 185 -1.90 -13.15 -17.27
C ARG A 185 -1.50 -12.44 -15.99
N VAL A 186 -0.85 -13.11 -15.05
CA VAL A 186 -0.35 -12.46 -13.83
C VAL A 186 0.92 -11.70 -14.16
N GLY A 187 0.81 -10.36 -14.16
CA GLY A 187 1.92 -9.45 -14.42
C GLY A 187 2.66 -9.04 -13.15
N ALA A 188 1.98 -9.07 -11.99
CA ALA A 188 2.61 -8.80 -10.70
C ALA A 188 1.94 -9.61 -9.57
N VAL A 189 2.71 -9.84 -8.50
CA VAL A 189 2.24 -10.44 -7.25
C VAL A 189 2.74 -9.58 -6.10
N THR A 190 1.86 -9.20 -5.19
CA THR A 190 2.23 -8.48 -3.97
C THR A 190 2.32 -9.43 -2.79
N GLY A 191 3.38 -9.31 -2.01
CA GLY A 191 3.58 -10.11 -0.80
C GLY A 191 2.94 -9.49 0.45
N ASN A 192 3.26 -10.07 1.59
CA ASN A 192 2.70 -9.76 2.91
C ASN A 192 3.79 -9.16 3.83
N PRO A 193 3.93 -7.83 3.87
CA PRO A 193 4.89 -7.19 4.75
C PRO A 193 4.51 -7.31 6.22
N ARG A 194 5.50 -7.59 7.07
CA ARG A 194 5.39 -7.71 8.53
C ARG A 194 6.27 -6.67 9.21
N ILE A 195 5.81 -6.07 10.28
CA ILE A 195 6.51 -4.98 10.96
C ILE A 195 7.52 -5.52 11.96
N ARG A 196 8.78 -5.08 11.86
CA ARG A 196 9.86 -5.39 12.81
C ARG A 196 9.89 -4.40 13.98
N THR A 197 9.71 -3.10 13.71
CA THR A 197 9.77 -2.02 14.69
C THR A 197 8.52 -1.98 15.57
N ARG A 198 8.66 -2.35 16.86
CA ARG A 198 7.55 -2.45 17.82
C ARG A 198 7.93 -1.89 19.19
N SER A 199 8.97 -1.02 19.26
CA SER A 199 9.46 -0.50 20.53
C SER A 199 8.54 0.55 21.13
N THR A 200 7.79 1.28 20.30
CA THR A 200 6.84 2.32 20.71
C THR A 200 5.39 1.90 20.50
N LEU A 201 4.45 2.66 21.12
CA LEU A 201 3.02 2.48 20.86
C LEU A 201 2.68 2.64 19.37
N VAL A 202 3.30 3.64 18.69
CA VAL A 202 3.13 3.87 17.25
C VAL A 202 3.57 2.66 16.44
N GLY A 203 4.68 2.01 16.78
CA GLY A 203 5.12 0.76 16.14
C GLY A 203 4.11 -0.37 16.36
N LYS A 204 3.65 -0.57 17.60
CA LYS A 204 2.71 -1.66 17.97
C LYS A 204 1.36 -1.54 17.25
N ILE A 205 0.79 -0.34 17.16
CA ILE A 205 -0.50 -0.14 16.48
C ILE A 205 -0.42 -0.39 14.96
N GLN A 206 0.71 -0.10 14.34
CA GLN A 206 0.91 -0.35 12.91
C GLN A 206 0.88 -1.85 12.57
N VAL A 207 1.19 -2.73 13.52
CA VAL A 207 1.05 -4.19 13.33
C VAL A 207 -0.39 -4.56 13.00
N GLY A 208 -1.36 -4.06 13.77
CA GLY A 208 -2.77 -4.28 13.50
C GLY A 208 -3.26 -3.59 12.24
N GLU A 209 -2.80 -2.36 12.01
CA GLU A 209 -3.11 -1.60 10.79
C GLU A 209 -2.65 -2.36 9.54
N TYR A 210 -1.41 -2.86 9.51
CA TYR A 210 -0.89 -3.63 8.36
C TYR A 210 -1.64 -4.94 8.15
N SER A 211 -2.00 -5.64 9.21
CA SER A 211 -2.84 -6.84 9.13
C SER A 211 -4.20 -6.53 8.50
N SER A 212 -4.83 -5.41 8.85
CA SER A 212 -6.11 -4.99 8.30
C SER A 212 -5.99 -4.45 6.86
N ILE A 213 -5.10 -3.48 6.61
CA ILE A 213 -5.00 -2.81 5.31
C ILE A 213 -4.29 -3.69 4.28
N ILE A 214 -3.14 -4.23 4.61
CA ILE A 214 -2.39 -5.05 3.67
C ILE A 214 -3.01 -6.44 3.59
N GLY A 215 -3.29 -7.06 4.74
CA GLY A 215 -3.79 -8.41 4.81
C GLY A 215 -5.23 -8.54 4.33
N LEU A 216 -6.18 -7.94 5.06
CA LEU A 216 -7.61 -8.17 4.83
C LEU A 216 -8.12 -7.50 3.55
N ILE A 217 -7.73 -6.23 3.31
CA ILE A 217 -8.20 -5.47 2.13
C ILE A 217 -7.66 -6.09 0.85
N LYS A 218 -6.38 -6.48 0.80
CA LYS A 218 -5.81 -7.12 -0.39
C LYS A 218 -6.45 -8.48 -0.69
N ARG A 219 -6.84 -9.25 0.32
CA ARG A 219 -7.63 -10.49 0.14
C ARG A 219 -8.95 -10.20 -0.54
N THR A 220 -9.66 -9.17 -0.08
CA THR A 220 -10.93 -8.74 -0.67
C THR A 220 -10.72 -8.24 -2.11
N GLN A 221 -9.76 -7.37 -2.32
CA GLN A 221 -9.41 -6.84 -3.64
C GLN A 221 -9.02 -7.95 -4.62
N ARG A 222 -8.38 -9.01 -4.14
CA ARG A 222 -8.05 -10.19 -4.95
C ARG A 222 -9.29 -10.95 -5.46
N ILE A 223 -10.43 -10.89 -4.74
CA ILE A 223 -11.67 -11.57 -5.15
C ILE A 223 -12.30 -10.87 -6.35
N TYR A 224 -12.44 -9.55 -6.33
CA TYR A 224 -12.99 -8.82 -7.47
C TYR A 224 -11.97 -8.50 -8.56
N GLY A 225 -10.73 -8.98 -8.40
CA GLY A 225 -9.76 -9.12 -9.49
C GLY A 225 -8.86 -7.92 -9.73
N ASN A 226 -8.91 -6.88 -8.89
CA ASN A 226 -8.04 -5.72 -8.99
C ASN A 226 -7.50 -5.32 -7.62
N VAL A 227 -6.21 -5.03 -7.56
CA VAL A 227 -5.50 -4.61 -6.35
C VAL A 227 -5.12 -3.14 -6.49
N PHE A 228 -5.44 -2.32 -5.48
CA PHE A 228 -5.14 -0.88 -5.53
C PHE A 228 -3.65 -0.60 -5.70
N THR A 229 -2.82 -1.34 -4.97
CA THR A 229 -1.36 -1.24 -5.07
C THR A 229 -0.67 -2.54 -4.67
N VAL A 230 0.41 -2.87 -5.35
CA VAL A 230 1.39 -3.81 -4.80
C VAL A 230 2.09 -3.16 -3.61
N SER A 231 2.67 -3.95 -2.72
CA SER A 231 3.54 -3.41 -1.65
C SER A 231 4.90 -3.07 -2.24
N GLY A 232 5.30 -1.79 -2.20
CA GLY A 232 6.61 -1.37 -2.68
C GLY A 232 7.79 -2.01 -1.94
N VAL A 233 7.53 -2.62 -0.78
CA VAL A 233 8.53 -3.31 0.05
C VAL A 233 8.70 -4.80 -0.27
N ILE A 234 7.71 -5.41 -0.95
CA ILE A 234 7.78 -6.77 -1.50
C ILE A 234 6.77 -6.94 -2.63
N ALA A 235 7.24 -7.06 -3.84
CA ALA A 235 6.42 -7.37 -5.00
C ALA A 235 7.23 -8.15 -6.03
N ALA A 236 6.60 -9.12 -6.69
CA ALA A 236 7.18 -9.77 -7.86
C ALA A 236 6.52 -9.25 -9.13
N PHE A 237 7.29 -9.19 -10.19
CA PHE A 237 6.86 -8.73 -11.51
C PHE A 237 7.32 -9.67 -12.61
N ARG A 238 6.48 -9.86 -13.61
CA ARG A 238 6.88 -10.46 -14.87
C ARG A 238 7.61 -9.41 -15.70
N ARG A 239 8.86 -9.69 -16.10
CA ARG A 239 9.70 -8.72 -16.84
C ARG A 239 9.06 -8.29 -18.16
N SER A 240 8.47 -9.22 -18.89
CA SER A 240 7.73 -8.93 -20.14
C SER A 240 6.54 -7.99 -19.91
N ALA A 241 5.79 -8.17 -18.81
CA ALA A 241 4.69 -7.26 -18.44
C ALA A 241 5.20 -5.85 -18.08
N LEU A 242 6.32 -5.75 -17.35
CA LEU A 242 6.95 -4.46 -17.06
C LEU A 242 7.43 -3.76 -18.33
N ALA A 243 8.03 -4.50 -19.27
CA ALA A 243 8.50 -3.94 -20.52
C ALA A 243 7.34 -3.40 -21.37
N GLU A 244 6.23 -4.14 -21.45
CA GLU A 244 5.02 -3.71 -22.17
C GLU A 244 4.45 -2.40 -21.64
N VAL A 245 4.44 -2.21 -20.32
CA VAL A 245 3.90 -0.97 -19.72
C VAL A 245 4.95 0.15 -19.56
N GLY A 246 6.20 -0.06 -20.00
CA GLY A 246 7.27 0.93 -19.94
C GLY A 246 7.88 1.13 -18.55
N TYR A 247 7.89 0.08 -17.73
CA TYR A 247 8.47 0.07 -16.37
C TYR A 247 7.86 1.11 -15.43
N TRP A 248 8.53 1.37 -14.29
CA TRP A 248 8.13 2.39 -13.30
C TRP A 248 8.30 3.80 -13.85
N SER A 249 7.37 4.68 -13.51
CA SER A 249 7.41 6.10 -13.87
C SER A 249 8.25 6.88 -12.84
N ASP A 250 9.18 7.70 -13.32
CA ASP A 250 10.08 8.51 -12.49
C ASP A 250 9.44 9.80 -11.97
N ASP A 251 8.24 10.11 -12.41
CA ASP A 251 7.49 11.30 -12.09
C ASP A 251 6.42 11.09 -10.97
N MET A 252 6.34 9.89 -10.38
CA MET A 252 5.39 9.53 -9.34
C MET A 252 6.06 9.40 -7.97
N ILE A 253 5.38 9.91 -6.92
CA ILE A 253 5.88 9.80 -5.54
C ILE A 253 5.76 8.37 -5.01
N THR A 254 4.78 7.62 -5.51
CA THR A 254 4.53 6.21 -5.20
C THR A 254 4.57 5.41 -6.49
N GLU A 255 5.76 4.90 -6.79
CA GLU A 255 6.02 4.08 -7.98
C GLU A 255 5.24 2.77 -7.97
N ASP A 256 4.91 2.27 -6.78
CA ASP A 256 4.18 1.03 -6.54
C ASP A 256 2.68 1.16 -6.89
N ILE A 257 2.03 2.27 -6.54
CA ILE A 257 0.65 2.53 -6.96
C ILE A 257 0.60 2.73 -8.48
N ASP A 258 1.52 3.52 -9.04
CA ASP A 258 1.52 3.81 -10.48
C ASP A 258 1.73 2.56 -11.32
N ILE A 259 2.72 1.71 -11.00
CA ILE A 259 2.96 0.47 -11.74
C ILE A 259 1.80 -0.50 -11.63
N SER A 260 1.13 -0.56 -10.45
CA SER A 260 -0.06 -1.38 -10.26
C SER A 260 -1.20 -0.98 -11.20
N TRP A 261 -1.46 0.31 -11.33
CA TRP A 261 -2.48 0.81 -12.25
C TRP A 261 -2.07 0.65 -13.71
N LYS A 262 -0.81 0.90 -14.06
CA LYS A 262 -0.29 0.70 -15.42
C LYS A 262 -0.48 -0.75 -15.90
N LEU A 263 -0.14 -1.73 -15.07
CA LEU A 263 -0.31 -3.15 -15.39
C LEU A 263 -1.79 -3.49 -15.59
N GLN A 264 -2.66 -3.13 -14.66
CA GLN A 264 -4.08 -3.47 -14.73
C GLN A 264 -4.82 -2.76 -15.87
N LEU A 265 -4.46 -1.51 -16.17
CA LEU A 265 -4.97 -0.77 -17.34
C LEU A 265 -4.44 -1.31 -18.69
N ASN A 266 -3.45 -2.19 -18.69
CA ASN A 266 -2.97 -2.95 -19.84
C ASN A 266 -3.35 -4.44 -19.72
N GLN A 267 -4.43 -4.74 -19.00
CA GLN A 267 -5.07 -6.06 -18.89
C GLN A 267 -4.22 -7.14 -18.18
N TRP A 268 -3.14 -6.76 -17.49
CA TRP A 268 -2.42 -7.65 -16.59
C TRP A 268 -3.16 -7.74 -15.26
N THR A 269 -3.15 -8.94 -14.65
CA THR A 269 -3.72 -9.15 -13.31
C THR A 269 -2.65 -9.03 -12.24
N ILE A 270 -3.06 -8.57 -11.06
CA ILE A 270 -2.20 -8.51 -9.87
C ILE A 270 -2.77 -9.47 -8.83
N PHE A 271 -1.90 -10.33 -8.28
CA PHE A 271 -2.25 -11.27 -7.24
C PHE A 271 -1.70 -10.82 -5.88
N TYR A 272 -2.32 -11.30 -4.82
CA TYR A 272 -1.81 -11.23 -3.45
C TYR A 272 -1.42 -12.62 -2.97
N GLU A 273 -0.19 -12.77 -2.50
CA GLU A 273 0.34 -14.00 -1.92
C GLU A 273 0.69 -13.78 -0.44
N PRO A 274 -0.19 -14.19 0.48
CA PRO A 274 -0.01 -13.96 1.92
C PRO A 274 1.15 -14.76 2.54
N ARG A 275 1.63 -15.84 1.89
CA ARG A 275 2.78 -16.63 2.35
C ARG A 275 4.13 -15.97 2.05
N ALA A 276 4.16 -15.03 1.11
CA ALA A 276 5.37 -14.29 0.78
C ALA A 276 5.64 -13.20 1.81
N LEU A 277 6.24 -13.55 2.93
CA LEU A 277 6.51 -12.64 4.03
C LEU A 277 7.76 -11.80 3.79
N CYS A 278 7.70 -10.56 4.25
CA CYS A 278 8.83 -9.64 4.25
C CYS A 278 8.79 -8.75 5.50
N TRP A 279 9.87 -8.75 6.27
CA TRP A 279 9.97 -8.02 7.53
C TRP A 279 10.55 -6.64 7.31
N ILE A 280 9.80 -5.60 7.69
CA ILE A 280 10.10 -4.20 7.36
C ILE A 280 10.23 -3.30 8.58
N LEU A 281 10.95 -2.20 8.40
CA LEU A 281 11.07 -1.14 9.38
C LEU A 281 10.00 -0.07 9.12
N MET A 282 9.36 0.40 10.19
CA MET A 282 8.29 1.40 10.12
C MET A 282 8.57 2.57 11.04
N PRO A 283 8.02 3.76 10.76
CA PRO A 283 8.12 4.91 11.65
C PRO A 283 7.58 4.61 13.05
N GLU A 284 8.32 4.99 14.08
CA GLU A 284 7.90 4.85 15.48
C GLU A 284 7.53 6.18 16.12
N THR A 285 7.46 7.27 15.34
CA THR A 285 7.03 8.59 15.78
C THR A 285 5.75 9.02 15.06
N LEU A 286 4.91 9.82 15.73
CA LEU A 286 3.69 10.37 15.11
C LEU A 286 4.01 11.24 13.88
N LYS A 287 5.11 11.99 13.93
CA LYS A 287 5.57 12.81 12.81
C LYS A 287 5.99 11.96 11.61
N GLY A 288 6.69 10.84 11.85
CA GLY A 288 7.08 9.88 10.82
C GLY A 288 5.86 9.21 10.20
N LEU A 289 4.92 8.73 11.04
CA LEU A 289 3.66 8.15 10.62
C LEU A 289 2.85 9.12 9.74
N TRP A 290 2.66 10.37 10.19
CA TRP A 290 1.96 11.40 9.41
C TRP A 290 2.59 11.63 8.05
N LYS A 291 3.92 11.82 7.98
CA LYS A 291 4.64 12.02 6.71
C LYS A 291 4.46 10.84 5.75
N GLN A 292 4.51 9.62 6.27
CA GLN A 292 4.35 8.41 5.48
C GLN A 292 2.93 8.30 4.91
N ARG A 293 1.88 8.49 5.74
CA ARG A 293 0.49 8.43 5.30
C ARG A 293 0.15 9.54 4.31
N LEU A 294 0.66 10.74 4.55
CA LEU A 294 0.50 11.86 3.63
C LEU A 294 1.12 11.56 2.26
N ARG A 295 2.31 10.95 2.22
CA ARG A 295 2.96 10.52 0.98
C ARG A 295 2.12 9.48 0.23
N TRP A 296 1.56 8.49 0.93
CA TRP A 296 0.71 7.48 0.32
C TRP A 296 -0.58 8.07 -0.26
N ALA A 297 -1.26 8.90 0.51
CA ALA A 297 -2.47 9.57 0.05
C ALA A 297 -2.20 10.51 -1.14
N GLN A 298 -1.06 11.23 -1.13
CA GLN A 298 -0.63 12.07 -2.25
C GLN A 298 -0.36 11.22 -3.50
N GLY A 299 0.36 10.11 -3.38
CA GLY A 299 0.63 9.21 -4.49
C GLY A 299 -0.65 8.62 -5.08
N GLY A 300 -1.60 8.22 -4.25
CA GLY A 300 -2.93 7.77 -4.72
C GLY A 300 -3.66 8.84 -5.54
N ALA A 301 -3.67 10.10 -5.07
CA ALA A 301 -4.28 11.22 -5.79
C ALA A 301 -3.57 11.52 -7.13
N GLU A 302 -2.24 11.46 -7.17
CA GLU A 302 -1.47 11.66 -8.41
C GLU A 302 -1.76 10.56 -9.45
N VAL A 303 -1.80 9.29 -9.02
CA VAL A 303 -2.07 8.16 -9.91
C VAL A 303 -3.52 8.19 -10.41
N PHE A 304 -4.48 8.51 -9.53
CA PHE A 304 -5.87 8.71 -9.90
C PHE A 304 -5.99 9.78 -10.99
N LEU A 305 -5.42 10.95 -10.78
CA LEU A 305 -5.47 12.06 -11.72
C LEU A 305 -4.81 11.71 -13.06
N LYS A 306 -3.67 10.99 -13.02
CA LYS A 306 -2.95 10.54 -14.23
C LYS A 306 -3.76 9.60 -15.11
N ASN A 307 -4.56 8.71 -14.49
CA ASN A 307 -5.23 7.63 -15.20
C ASN A 307 -6.74 7.85 -15.40
N MET A 308 -7.31 8.93 -14.89
CA MET A 308 -8.74 9.19 -14.88
C MET A 308 -9.39 9.08 -16.28
N THR A 309 -8.75 9.58 -17.34
CA THR A 309 -9.26 9.49 -18.70
C THR A 309 -9.21 8.08 -19.28
N ARG A 310 -8.26 7.26 -18.87
CA ARG A 310 -8.10 5.87 -19.34
C ARG A 310 -9.16 4.94 -18.76
N LEU A 311 -9.66 5.25 -17.57
CA LEU A 311 -10.65 4.42 -16.86
C LEU A 311 -12.01 4.35 -17.60
N TRP A 312 -12.33 5.34 -18.43
CA TRP A 312 -13.58 5.40 -19.19
C TRP A 312 -13.56 4.54 -20.47
N ARG A 313 -12.44 3.93 -20.81
CA ARG A 313 -12.37 2.99 -21.94
C ARG A 313 -13.07 1.69 -21.57
N LYS A 314 -13.81 1.09 -22.51
CA LYS A 314 -14.58 -0.14 -22.29
C LYS A 314 -13.74 -1.30 -21.75
N GLU A 315 -12.52 -1.46 -22.22
CA GLU A 315 -11.59 -2.48 -21.78
C GLU A 315 -11.20 -2.37 -20.30
N ASN A 316 -11.35 -1.18 -19.69
CA ASN A 316 -10.91 -0.89 -18.33
C ASN A 316 -12.04 -0.93 -17.28
N PHE A 317 -13.25 -1.38 -17.65
CA PHE A 317 -14.39 -1.41 -16.71
C PHE A 317 -14.10 -2.23 -15.43
N ARG A 318 -13.20 -3.20 -15.51
CA ARG A 318 -12.77 -3.99 -14.34
C ARG A 318 -12.11 -3.14 -13.24
N MET A 319 -11.53 -1.99 -13.60
CA MET A 319 -10.94 -1.05 -12.65
C MET A 319 -11.97 -0.14 -11.95
N TRP A 320 -13.23 -0.16 -12.38
CA TRP A 320 -14.28 0.71 -11.83
C TRP A 320 -14.56 0.50 -10.34
N PRO A 321 -14.53 -0.71 -9.78
CA PRO A 321 -14.70 -0.88 -8.33
C PRO A 321 -13.65 -0.09 -7.53
N LEU A 322 -12.37 -0.17 -7.91
CA LEU A 322 -11.30 0.61 -7.28
C LEU A 322 -11.46 2.12 -7.52
N PHE A 323 -11.88 2.50 -8.72
CA PHE A 323 -12.12 3.89 -9.06
C PHE A 323 -13.24 4.49 -8.20
N PHE A 324 -14.36 3.80 -8.09
CA PHE A 324 -15.50 4.26 -7.27
C PHE A 324 -15.16 4.26 -5.78
N GLU A 325 -14.46 3.24 -5.29
CA GLU A 325 -13.97 3.19 -3.92
C GLU A 325 -13.12 4.43 -3.60
N TYR A 326 -12.19 4.79 -4.49
CA TYR A 326 -11.36 5.98 -4.33
C TYR A 326 -12.17 7.29 -4.37
N CYS A 327 -13.09 7.43 -5.35
CA CYS A 327 -13.95 8.60 -5.47
C CYS A 327 -14.84 8.79 -4.25
N LEU A 328 -15.54 7.72 -3.82
CA LEU A 328 -16.46 7.78 -2.68
C LEU A 328 -15.72 8.02 -1.37
N THR A 329 -14.54 7.44 -1.18
CA THR A 329 -13.69 7.73 -0.01
C THR A 329 -13.22 9.18 0.01
N THR A 330 -12.89 9.74 -1.16
CA THR A 330 -12.53 11.16 -1.27
C THR A 330 -13.73 12.05 -0.97
N ILE A 331 -14.91 11.79 -1.58
CA ILE A 331 -16.15 12.53 -1.29
C ILE A 331 -16.51 12.41 0.19
N TRP A 332 -16.37 11.23 0.79
CA TRP A 332 -16.58 11.02 2.22
C TRP A 332 -15.70 11.94 3.06
N ALA A 333 -14.42 12.05 2.73
CA ALA A 333 -13.50 12.93 3.45
C ALA A 333 -13.94 14.41 3.39
N PHE A 334 -14.34 14.88 2.20
CA PHE A 334 -14.85 16.25 2.06
C PHE A 334 -16.23 16.44 2.70
N THR A 335 -17.07 15.41 2.74
CA THR A 335 -18.36 15.43 3.46
C THR A 335 -18.14 15.59 4.96
N CYS A 336 -17.18 14.87 5.55
CA CYS A 336 -16.78 15.06 6.94
C CYS A 336 -16.29 16.49 7.20
N LEU A 337 -15.44 17.04 6.33
CA LEU A 337 -14.97 18.42 6.45
C LEU A 337 -16.13 19.43 6.45
N VAL A 338 -17.05 19.32 5.49
CA VAL A 338 -18.22 20.18 5.39
C VAL A 338 -19.09 20.05 6.63
N GLY A 339 -19.32 18.83 7.13
CA GLY A 339 -20.07 18.60 8.36
C GLY A 339 -19.40 19.25 9.58
N PHE A 340 -18.08 19.15 9.71
CA PHE A 340 -17.35 19.84 10.79
C PHE A 340 -17.45 21.36 10.69
N ILE A 341 -17.40 21.93 9.48
CA ILE A 341 -17.55 23.38 9.27
C ILE A 341 -18.97 23.82 9.64
N ILE A 342 -20.01 23.13 9.17
CA ILE A 342 -21.41 23.44 9.50
C ILE A 342 -21.61 23.40 11.02
N TYR A 343 -21.14 22.34 11.68
CA TYR A 343 -21.23 22.19 13.13
C TYR A 343 -20.52 23.32 13.88
N ALA A 344 -19.31 23.69 13.46
CA ALA A 344 -18.55 24.80 14.06
C ALA A 344 -19.26 26.15 13.89
N VAL A 345 -19.86 26.40 12.73
CA VAL A 345 -20.62 27.63 12.47
C VAL A 345 -21.88 27.69 13.33
N GLN A 346 -22.59 26.59 13.52
CA GLN A 346 -23.76 26.50 14.41
C GLN A 346 -23.37 26.73 15.89
N LEU A 347 -22.24 26.15 16.33
CA LEU A 347 -21.70 26.40 17.68
C LEU A 347 -21.33 27.87 17.90
N ALA A 348 -20.91 28.58 16.86
CA ALA A 348 -20.66 30.04 16.93
C ALA A 348 -21.95 30.89 16.94
N GLY A 349 -23.13 30.25 16.99
CA GLY A 349 -24.42 30.96 17.11
C GLY A 349 -24.98 31.48 15.78
N VAL A 350 -24.40 31.09 14.64
CA VAL A 350 -24.94 31.49 13.33
C VAL A 350 -26.08 30.54 12.93
N PRO A 351 -27.32 31.02 12.79
CA PRO A 351 -28.43 30.16 12.39
C PRO A 351 -28.24 29.72 10.94
N LEU A 352 -28.06 28.41 10.75
CA LEU A 352 -28.07 27.77 9.43
C LEU A 352 -29.35 26.93 9.32
N ASN A 353 -30.08 27.06 8.19
CA ASN A 353 -31.24 26.23 7.86
C ASN A 353 -30.88 24.77 7.50
N ILE A 354 -29.73 24.31 8.01
CA ILE A 354 -29.23 22.94 7.80
C ILE A 354 -29.27 22.27 9.17
N GLU A 355 -30.27 21.44 9.39
CA GLU A 355 -30.34 20.65 10.60
C GLU A 355 -29.36 19.49 10.54
N LEU A 356 -28.25 19.57 11.27
CA LEU A 356 -27.41 18.38 11.58
C LEU A 356 -28.08 17.55 12.70
N THR A 357 -29.40 17.71 12.88
CA THR A 357 -30.19 17.16 13.96
C THR A 357 -30.36 15.65 13.87
N HIS A 358 -30.42 15.08 15.00
CA HIS A 358 -30.47 13.70 15.45
C HIS A 358 -29.10 13.01 15.62
N ILE A 359 -28.16 13.74 16.22
CA ILE A 359 -26.99 13.15 16.88
C ILE A 359 -27.39 12.00 17.84
N ALA A 360 -28.62 11.97 18.35
CA ALA A 360 -29.11 10.86 19.16
C ALA A 360 -29.16 9.52 18.38
N ALA A 361 -29.54 9.55 17.11
CA ALA A 361 -29.40 8.39 16.23
C ALA A 361 -27.91 8.09 15.91
N THR A 362 -27.03 9.08 16.02
CA THR A 362 -25.59 8.95 15.81
C THR A 362 -24.90 8.20 16.95
N HIS A 363 -25.37 8.22 18.18
CA HIS A 363 -24.75 7.46 19.28
C HIS A 363 -24.80 5.96 18.97
N THR A 364 -25.94 5.40 18.63
CA THR A 364 -26.08 3.98 18.28
C THR A 364 -25.29 3.65 17.00
N ALA A 365 -25.40 4.49 15.97
CA ALA A 365 -24.67 4.32 14.72
C ALA A 365 -23.14 4.40 14.94
N GLY A 366 -22.68 5.34 15.77
CA GLY A 366 -21.27 5.49 16.13
C GLY A 366 -20.72 4.26 16.87
N ILE A 367 -21.44 3.76 17.87
CA ILE A 367 -21.07 2.53 18.60
C ILE A 367 -21.00 1.35 17.64
N LEU A 368 -22.00 1.19 16.77
CA LEU A 368 -22.06 0.11 15.80
C LEU A 368 -20.89 0.18 14.81
N LEU A 369 -20.55 1.38 14.31
CA LEU A 369 -19.41 1.60 13.42
C LEU A 369 -18.08 1.28 14.12
N CYS A 370 -17.87 1.77 15.35
CA CYS A 370 -16.66 1.46 16.12
C CYS A 370 -16.53 -0.04 16.39
N THR A 371 -17.62 -0.70 16.74
CA THR A 371 -17.65 -2.16 16.98
C THR A 371 -17.29 -2.92 15.70
N LEU A 372 -17.85 -2.51 14.55
CA LEU A 372 -17.57 -3.16 13.27
C LEU A 372 -16.12 -2.94 12.81
N CYS A 373 -15.60 -1.72 12.97
CA CYS A 373 -14.19 -1.44 12.69
C CYS A 373 -13.25 -2.23 13.60
N LEU A 374 -13.59 -2.38 14.88
CA LEU A 374 -12.82 -3.22 15.79
C LEU A 374 -12.89 -4.69 15.37
N LEU A 375 -14.07 -5.18 14.97
CA LEU A 375 -14.24 -6.54 14.45
C LEU A 375 -13.38 -6.77 13.20
N GLN A 376 -13.27 -5.78 12.30
CA GLN A 376 -12.39 -5.84 11.14
C GLN A 376 -10.93 -6.09 11.56
N PHE A 377 -10.44 -5.40 12.58
CA PHE A 377 -9.08 -5.61 13.09
C PHE A 377 -8.93 -6.97 13.77
N ILE A 378 -9.91 -7.40 14.56
CA ILE A 378 -9.90 -8.73 15.19
C ILE A 378 -9.82 -9.83 14.14
N VAL A 379 -10.71 -9.81 13.14
CA VAL A 379 -10.73 -10.81 12.05
C VAL A 379 -9.41 -10.81 11.29
N SER A 380 -8.86 -9.64 10.99
CA SER A 380 -7.59 -9.55 10.28
C SER A 380 -6.42 -10.14 11.08
N LEU A 381 -6.34 -9.86 12.39
CA LEU A 381 -5.31 -10.42 13.26
C LEU A 381 -5.46 -11.94 13.40
N MET A 382 -6.69 -12.45 13.48
CA MET A 382 -6.93 -13.90 13.54
C MET A 382 -6.46 -14.63 12.28
N ILE A 383 -6.72 -14.07 11.09
CA ILE A 383 -6.25 -14.63 9.83
C ILE A 383 -4.72 -14.56 9.74
N GLU A 384 -4.15 -13.42 10.08
CA GLU A 384 -2.70 -13.17 9.99
C GLU A 384 -1.89 -13.90 11.07
N ASN A 385 -2.51 -14.30 12.20
CA ASN A 385 -1.85 -15.08 13.24
C ASN A 385 -1.32 -16.44 12.75
N ARG A 386 -1.80 -16.89 11.59
CA ARG A 386 -1.25 -18.05 10.89
C ARG A 386 0.19 -17.86 10.43
N TYR A 387 0.53 -16.62 10.04
CA TYR A 387 1.83 -16.25 9.47
C TYR A 387 2.82 -15.71 10.51
N GLU A 388 2.29 -15.20 11.61
CA GLU A 388 3.08 -14.62 12.69
C GLU A 388 2.46 -14.96 14.04
N HIS A 389 3.17 -15.78 14.83
CA HIS A 389 2.68 -16.23 16.14
C HIS A 389 2.45 -15.07 17.13
N ASN A 390 1.46 -15.23 17.99
CA ASN A 390 1.07 -14.26 19.02
C ASN A 390 0.60 -12.90 18.51
N LEU A 391 0.23 -12.79 17.23
CA LEU A 391 -0.22 -11.54 16.65
C LEU A 391 -1.51 -11.02 17.29
N THR A 392 -2.38 -11.91 17.77
CA THR A 392 -3.63 -11.57 18.48
C THR A 392 -3.39 -10.75 19.76
N SER A 393 -2.22 -10.89 20.41
CA SER A 393 -1.85 -10.07 21.57
C SER A 393 -1.76 -8.57 21.23
N SER A 394 -1.53 -8.24 19.96
CA SER A 394 -1.52 -6.86 19.47
C SER A 394 -2.88 -6.17 19.60
N LEU A 395 -3.99 -6.93 19.74
CA LEU A 395 -5.33 -6.39 19.94
C LEU A 395 -5.40 -5.43 21.14
N PHE A 396 -4.68 -5.73 22.22
CA PHE A 396 -4.60 -4.86 23.40
C PHE A 396 -4.15 -3.42 23.05
N TRP A 397 -3.26 -3.28 22.09
CA TRP A 397 -2.70 -1.98 21.68
C TRP A 397 -3.55 -1.23 20.67
N ILE A 398 -4.43 -1.93 19.94
CA ILE A 398 -5.17 -1.38 18.80
C ILE A 398 -6.68 -1.24 19.05
N ILE A 399 -7.19 -1.59 20.21
CA ILE A 399 -8.63 -1.57 20.52
C ILE A 399 -9.29 -0.20 20.26
N TRP A 400 -8.56 0.88 20.48
CA TRP A 400 -8.99 2.27 20.25
C TRP A 400 -8.58 2.81 18.87
N PHE A 401 -7.66 2.13 18.18
CA PHE A 401 -7.05 2.62 16.94
C PHE A 401 -8.00 2.68 15.73
N PRO A 402 -9.03 1.84 15.58
CA PRO A 402 -9.94 1.93 14.43
C PRO A 402 -10.49 3.36 14.19
N VAL A 403 -10.84 4.07 15.25
CA VAL A 403 -11.31 5.46 15.16
C VAL A 403 -10.18 6.37 14.69
N ILE A 404 -8.99 6.24 15.29
CA ILE A 404 -7.82 7.04 14.90
C ILE A 404 -7.41 6.76 13.46
N PHE A 405 -7.49 5.51 13.01
CA PHE A 405 -7.21 5.14 11.62
C PHE A 405 -8.07 5.92 10.63
N TRP A 406 -9.39 5.97 10.86
CA TRP A 406 -10.30 6.71 9.99
C TRP A 406 -10.04 8.22 10.04
N MET A 407 -9.75 8.77 11.22
CA MET A 407 -9.40 10.20 11.38
C MET A 407 -8.09 10.55 10.68
N LEU A 408 -7.07 9.68 10.78
CA LEU A 408 -5.80 9.85 10.09
C LEU A 408 -5.97 9.79 8.56
N SER A 409 -6.76 8.83 8.08
CA SER A 409 -7.09 8.67 6.67
C SER A 409 -7.85 9.89 6.14
N LEU A 410 -8.84 10.38 6.88
CA LEU A 410 -9.57 11.62 6.60
C LEU A 410 -8.62 12.80 6.42
N ALA A 411 -7.81 13.08 7.45
CA ALA A 411 -6.93 14.24 7.46
C ALA A 411 -5.88 14.19 6.34
N THR A 412 -5.28 13.01 6.11
CA THR A 412 -4.28 12.85 5.05
C THR A 412 -4.90 12.94 3.65
N THR A 413 -6.13 12.45 3.46
CA THR A 413 -6.87 12.58 2.19
C THR A 413 -7.17 14.05 1.89
N LEU A 414 -7.73 14.79 2.84
CA LEU A 414 -8.05 16.21 2.66
C LEU A 414 -6.81 17.03 2.28
N VAL A 415 -5.72 16.86 3.03
CA VAL A 415 -4.48 17.62 2.80
C VAL A 415 -3.84 17.24 1.46
N SER A 416 -3.69 15.94 1.18
CA SER A 416 -2.97 15.49 0.00
C SER A 416 -3.77 15.68 -1.28
N PHE A 417 -5.08 15.40 -1.28
CA PHE A 417 -5.92 15.61 -2.46
C PHE A 417 -5.95 17.09 -2.85
N THR A 418 -6.21 17.97 -1.90
CA THR A 418 -6.19 19.42 -2.13
C THR A 418 -4.83 19.87 -2.66
N ARG A 419 -3.74 19.37 -2.07
CA ARG A 419 -2.38 19.70 -2.50
C ARG A 419 -2.10 19.26 -3.95
N VAL A 420 -2.47 18.05 -4.31
CA VAL A 420 -2.27 17.53 -5.68
C VAL A 420 -3.09 18.30 -6.71
N MET A 421 -4.33 18.68 -6.35
CA MET A 421 -5.20 19.43 -7.27
C MET A 421 -4.75 20.87 -7.50
N LEU A 422 -4.14 21.52 -6.50
CA LEU A 422 -3.72 22.93 -6.56
C LEU A 422 -2.26 23.13 -7.00
N MET A 423 -1.37 22.18 -6.68
CA MET A 423 0.06 22.36 -6.94
C MET A 423 0.49 21.84 -8.31
N PRO A 424 1.48 22.50 -8.97
CA PRO A 424 2.05 21.97 -10.18
C PRO A 424 2.78 20.65 -9.91
N LYS A 425 2.65 19.70 -10.83
CA LYS A 425 3.37 18.43 -10.76
C LYS A 425 4.88 18.66 -10.79
N LYS A 426 5.63 18.05 -9.88
CA LYS A 426 7.08 18.00 -9.90
C LYS A 426 7.56 17.19 -11.11
N GLN A 427 8.66 17.59 -11.74
CA GLN A 427 9.18 16.88 -12.90
C GLN A 427 9.76 15.50 -12.57
N ARG A 428 10.31 15.31 -11.37
CA ARG A 428 10.84 14.03 -10.87
C ARG A 428 10.58 13.84 -9.38
N ALA A 429 10.26 12.62 -8.99
CA ALA A 429 10.21 12.22 -7.60
C ALA A 429 11.64 11.90 -7.11
N ARG A 430 12.12 12.63 -6.11
CA ARG A 430 13.39 12.32 -5.44
C ARG A 430 13.16 11.38 -4.28
N TRP A 431 14.03 10.40 -4.14
CA TRP A 431 14.01 9.51 -3.00
C TRP A 431 14.53 10.23 -1.75
N VAL A 432 13.72 10.24 -0.71
CA VAL A 432 14.12 10.66 0.62
C VAL A 432 14.00 9.45 1.51
N SER A 433 15.09 9.08 2.19
CA SER A 433 15.09 7.94 3.12
C SER A 433 13.99 8.15 4.19
N PRO A 434 13.07 7.18 4.37
CA PRO A 434 12.00 7.31 5.36
C PRO A 434 12.56 7.21 6.79
N ASP A 435 11.75 7.65 7.77
CA ASP A 435 11.97 7.34 9.18
C ASP A 435 11.75 5.83 9.38
N ARG A 436 12.76 5.13 9.87
CA ARG A 436 12.78 3.67 10.07
C ARG A 436 12.59 3.24 11.52
N GLY A 437 12.19 4.18 12.36
CA GLY A 437 11.99 3.92 13.78
C GLY A 437 13.30 3.84 14.57
N ILE A 438 13.17 3.62 15.87
CA ILE A 438 14.27 3.51 16.82
C ILE A 438 14.53 2.03 17.04
N LEU A 439 15.55 1.49 16.38
CA LEU A 439 16.08 0.17 16.74
C LEU A 439 16.71 0.29 18.13
N ARG A 440 15.95 0.03 19.17
CA ARG A 440 16.51 -0.30 20.48
C ARG A 440 16.79 -1.80 20.45
N GLY A 441 18.09 -2.11 20.36
CA GLY A 441 18.62 -3.47 20.49
C GLY A 441 18.26 -4.10 21.83
#